data_f23dfa97924dabe9c4db5cf4751da64c
#
_entry.id   f23dfa97924dabe9c4db5cf4751da64c
#
_cell.length_a   1.000
_cell.length_b   1.000
_cell.length_c   1.000
_cell.angle_alpha   90.00
_cell.angle_beta   90.00
_cell.angle_gamma   90.00
#
_symmetry.space_group_name_H-M   'P 1'
#
loop_
_entity.id
_entity.type
_entity.pdbx_description
1 polymer ?
#
loop_
_entity_poly.entity_id
_entity_poly.type
_entity_poly.pdbx_seq_one_letter_code
_entity_poly.pdbx_strand_id
1 'polypeptide(L)'
;ANSAFSYIPYGTSLVDFTAGEPFDAYPKQETDREIFSMYYMNTQRLSNIQKLETAGSYETQDASYRAFADSVYLSLPTKGLDSFYEEYSGKKFTSIADCVSFVRSTLEAHASYTKTPGSTPRGNDYVEYFLYENKQGVCTHFASAAVLLFRLYGIPARYVEGYLVRDLESGNGAQAIMDEAAHAWAEIYVKGVGWIPIEVTPGFIDEADLADSNDGQDSTISSD
;
A
#
# COMPACT_ATOMS: atom_id res chain seq x y z
N ALA A 1 -4.50 -19.65 14.90
CA ALA A 1 -4.86 -19.89 13.50
C ALA A 1 -3.63 -20.37 12.76
N ASN A 2 -3.70 -21.54 12.10
CA ASN A 2 -2.63 -21.97 11.21
C ASN A 2 -2.75 -21.17 9.90
N SER A 3 -2.10 -20.02 9.84
CA SER A 3 -1.97 -19.34 8.56
C SER A 3 -0.91 -20.05 7.72
N ALA A 4 -1.20 -20.25 6.44
CA ALA A 4 -0.23 -20.79 5.49
C ALA A 4 0.88 -19.77 5.13
N PHE A 5 0.77 -18.54 5.64
CA PHE A 5 1.65 -17.42 5.34
C PHE A 5 2.23 -16.85 6.62
N SER A 6 3.50 -16.41 6.55
CA SER A 6 4.12 -15.60 7.60
C SER A 6 3.82 -14.13 7.33
N TYR A 7 3.42 -13.40 8.36
CA TYR A 7 3.27 -11.94 8.28
C TYR A 7 4.61 -11.30 8.63
N ILE A 8 5.10 -10.45 7.75
CA ILE A 8 6.37 -9.76 7.92
C ILE A 8 6.11 -8.27 8.01
N PRO A 9 6.59 -7.58 9.06
CA PRO A 9 6.44 -6.14 9.17
C PRO A 9 7.16 -5.41 8.03
N TYR A 10 6.61 -4.29 7.59
CA TYR A 10 7.24 -3.43 6.60
C TYR A 10 8.60 -2.90 7.07
N GLY A 11 9.53 -2.75 6.14
CA GLY A 11 10.87 -2.25 6.45
C GLY A 11 11.80 -3.28 7.09
N THR A 12 11.38 -4.55 7.18
CA THR A 12 12.25 -5.61 7.67
C THR A 12 13.31 -5.93 6.62
N SER A 13 14.59 -5.73 6.96
CA SER A 13 15.69 -6.27 6.17
C SER A 13 15.93 -7.72 6.56
N LEU A 14 15.61 -8.64 5.69
CA LEU A 14 15.86 -10.07 5.90
C LEU A 14 17.28 -10.39 5.46
N VAL A 15 18.08 -10.84 6.40
CA VAL A 15 19.50 -11.13 6.18
C VAL A 15 19.72 -12.51 5.58
N ASP A 16 18.75 -13.43 5.63
CA ASP A 16 18.90 -14.82 5.18
C ASP A 16 17.72 -15.32 4.35
N PHE A 17 17.64 -14.89 3.08
CA PHE A 17 16.89 -15.64 2.08
C PHE A 17 17.84 -16.47 1.23
N THR A 18 17.78 -17.79 1.36
CA THR A 18 18.26 -18.68 0.31
C THR A 18 17.40 -18.45 -0.93
N ALA A 19 18.04 -18.03 -2.00
CA ALA A 19 17.41 -17.67 -3.27
C ALA A 19 16.51 -18.82 -3.77
N GLY A 20 15.22 -18.60 -3.61
CA GLY A 20 14.17 -19.27 -4.33
C GLY A 20 13.61 -18.29 -5.34
N GLU A 21 12.90 -18.76 -6.32
CA GLU A 21 12.31 -18.01 -7.41
C GLU A 21 11.63 -16.69 -6.97
N PRO A 22 11.53 -15.66 -7.82
CA PRO A 22 10.95 -14.37 -7.47
C PRO A 22 9.45 -14.51 -7.23
N PHE A 23 9.05 -14.65 -5.96
CA PHE A 23 7.67 -14.69 -5.55
C PHE A 23 7.28 -13.41 -4.82
N ASP A 24 6.07 -12.95 -5.05
CA ASP A 24 5.45 -11.82 -4.33
C ASP A 24 5.03 -12.16 -2.92
N ALA A 25 5.25 -13.38 -2.47
CA ALA A 25 5.02 -13.83 -1.11
C ALA A 25 6.31 -14.41 -0.53
N TYR A 26 6.66 -14.03 0.68
CA TYR A 26 7.81 -14.58 1.37
C TYR A 26 7.52 -16.01 1.82
N PRO A 27 8.41 -16.99 1.54
CA PRO A 27 8.21 -18.34 2.01
C PRO A 27 8.25 -18.38 3.55
N LYS A 28 7.40 -19.22 4.12
CA LYS A 28 7.40 -19.47 5.56
C LYS A 28 8.73 -20.08 5.97
N GLN A 29 9.49 -19.40 6.82
CA GLN A 29 10.62 -20.02 7.51
C GLN A 29 10.11 -20.73 8.77
N GLU A 30 10.51 -21.97 8.98
CA GLU A 30 10.27 -22.70 10.22
C GLU A 30 11.25 -22.22 11.30
N THR A 31 11.00 -21.08 11.91
CA THR A 31 11.75 -20.60 13.06
C THR A 31 10.78 -20.30 14.20
N ASP A 32 11.03 -20.88 15.35
CA ASP A 32 10.18 -20.73 16.54
C ASP A 32 10.20 -19.33 17.19
N ARG A 33 11.03 -18.43 16.70
CA ARG A 33 11.11 -17.02 17.14
C ARG A 33 11.61 -16.14 16.01
N GLU A 34 10.76 -15.22 15.61
CA GLU A 34 11.11 -14.18 14.65
C GLU A 34 11.35 -12.87 15.42
N ILE A 35 12.63 -12.49 15.61
CA ILE A 35 12.99 -11.17 16.14
C ILE A 35 13.48 -10.34 14.96
N PHE A 36 12.75 -9.27 14.66
CA PHE A 36 13.09 -8.37 13.57
C PHE A 36 13.57 -7.03 14.11
N SER A 37 14.65 -6.50 13.53
CA SER A 37 15.01 -5.10 13.70
C SER A 37 14.43 -4.32 12.53
N MET A 38 13.60 -3.32 12.83
CA MET A 38 12.94 -2.52 11.80
C MET A 38 13.49 -1.10 11.79
N TYR A 39 13.83 -0.62 10.59
CA TYR A 39 13.90 0.82 10.34
C TYR A 39 12.59 1.21 9.67
N TYR A 40 11.82 2.07 10.31
CA TYR A 40 10.51 2.48 9.83
C TYR A 40 10.58 3.89 9.23
N MET A 41 10.13 4.01 7.98
CA MET A 41 9.85 5.29 7.37
C MET A 41 8.35 5.42 7.18
N ASN A 42 7.73 6.47 7.73
CA ASN A 42 6.31 6.71 7.54
C ASN A 42 6.01 7.11 6.08
N THR A 43 5.59 6.13 5.27
CA THR A 43 5.24 6.33 3.85
C THR A 43 3.85 6.96 3.67
N GLN A 44 3.13 7.26 4.74
CA GLN A 44 1.89 8.04 4.65
C GLN A 44 2.17 9.53 4.39
N ARG A 45 3.34 10.02 4.75
CA ARG A 45 3.79 11.39 4.46
C ARG A 45 4.30 11.53 3.04
N LEU A 46 3.73 12.47 2.28
CA LEU A 46 4.12 12.73 0.89
C LEU A 46 5.59 13.14 0.76
N SER A 47 6.11 13.91 1.71
CA SER A 47 7.52 14.30 1.74
C SER A 47 8.48 13.11 1.86
N ASN A 48 8.08 12.05 2.58
CA ASN A 48 8.87 10.83 2.67
C ASN A 48 8.82 10.03 1.36
N ILE A 49 7.68 9.98 0.68
CA ILE A 49 7.57 9.38 -0.66
C ILE A 49 8.51 10.10 -1.63
N GLN A 50 8.54 11.43 -1.63
CA GLN A 50 9.47 12.24 -2.44
C GLN A 50 10.93 11.92 -2.16
N LYS A 51 11.31 11.78 -0.88
CA LYS A 51 12.67 11.39 -0.49
C LYS A 51 13.04 10.01 -1.04
N LEU A 52 12.12 9.05 -0.97
CA LEU A 52 12.32 7.71 -1.52
C LEU A 52 12.48 7.72 -3.05
N GLU A 53 11.68 8.51 -3.77
CA GLU A 53 11.81 8.67 -5.22
C GLU A 53 13.21 9.18 -5.63
N THR A 54 13.79 10.07 -4.84
CA THR A 54 15.08 10.71 -5.14
C THR A 54 16.28 9.91 -4.64
N ALA A 55 16.10 9.02 -3.68
CA ALA A 55 17.20 8.28 -3.03
C ALA A 55 17.86 7.22 -3.91
N GLY A 56 17.18 6.69 -4.92
CA GLY A 56 17.65 5.93 -6.09
C GLY A 56 18.87 4.98 -5.99
N SER A 57 19.16 4.38 -4.83
CA SER A 57 20.49 3.83 -4.53
C SER A 57 20.75 2.34 -4.86
N TYR A 58 19.75 1.59 -5.35
CA TYR A 58 19.91 0.15 -5.64
C TYR A 58 19.63 -0.22 -7.10
N GLU A 59 20.11 0.58 -8.04
CA GLU A 59 19.73 0.49 -9.46
C GLU A 59 20.08 -0.84 -10.17
N THR A 60 21.14 -1.53 -9.76
CA THR A 60 21.65 -2.70 -10.50
C THR A 60 20.97 -4.03 -10.18
N GLN A 61 20.44 -4.19 -8.96
CA GLN A 61 19.71 -5.42 -8.57
C GLN A 61 18.21 -5.34 -8.87
N ASP A 62 17.71 -4.14 -9.09
CA ASP A 62 16.28 -3.84 -9.23
C ASP A 62 15.76 -4.04 -10.68
N ALA A 63 16.62 -4.03 -11.70
CA ALA A 63 16.17 -3.97 -13.10
C ALA A 63 15.31 -5.17 -13.53
N SER A 64 15.65 -6.38 -13.11
CA SER A 64 14.91 -7.60 -13.47
C SER A 64 13.59 -7.69 -12.70
N TYR A 65 13.61 -7.36 -11.41
CA TYR A 65 12.39 -7.33 -10.60
C TYR A 65 11.45 -6.21 -11.06
N ARG A 66 11.99 -5.06 -11.43
CA ARG A 66 11.19 -3.99 -12.00
C ARG A 66 10.49 -4.40 -13.29
N ALA A 67 11.20 -5.06 -14.21
CA ALA A 67 10.58 -5.55 -15.44
C ALA A 67 9.43 -6.53 -15.15
N PHE A 68 9.59 -7.39 -14.15
CA PHE A 68 8.52 -8.25 -13.66
C PHE A 68 7.36 -7.42 -13.06
N ALA A 69 7.65 -6.48 -12.16
CA ALA A 69 6.63 -5.64 -11.53
C ALA A 69 5.84 -4.85 -12.59
N ASP A 70 6.52 -4.25 -13.57
CA ASP A 70 5.88 -3.52 -14.68
C ASP A 70 4.98 -4.47 -15.51
N SER A 71 5.42 -5.70 -15.77
CA SER A 71 4.67 -6.66 -16.59
C SER A 71 3.39 -7.18 -15.92
N VAL A 72 3.38 -7.30 -14.60
CA VAL A 72 2.27 -7.88 -13.84
C VAL A 72 1.39 -6.79 -13.23
N TYR A 73 2.00 -5.78 -12.61
CA TYR A 73 1.29 -4.83 -11.74
C TYR A 73 0.92 -3.51 -12.42
N LEU A 74 1.09 -3.40 -13.74
CA LEU A 74 0.47 -2.37 -14.58
C LEU A 74 -0.76 -2.88 -15.33
N SER A 75 -1.09 -4.16 -15.19
CA SER A 75 -2.25 -4.76 -15.87
C SER A 75 -3.55 -4.13 -15.38
N LEU A 76 -4.41 -3.78 -16.34
CA LEU A 76 -5.72 -3.18 -16.11
C LEU A 76 -6.82 -4.00 -16.80
N PRO A 77 -8.02 -4.12 -16.20
CA PRO A 77 -9.18 -4.69 -16.88
C PRO A 77 -9.51 -3.93 -18.16
N THR A 78 -9.89 -4.64 -19.20
CA THR A 78 -10.26 -4.01 -20.49
C THR A 78 -11.76 -3.78 -20.66
N LYS A 79 -12.58 -4.19 -19.68
CA LYS A 79 -14.05 -4.11 -19.69
C LYS A 79 -14.57 -3.81 -18.30
N GLY A 80 -15.73 -3.19 -18.23
CA GLY A 80 -16.46 -2.96 -16.98
C GLY A 80 -15.99 -1.76 -16.19
N LEU A 81 -15.10 -0.93 -16.73
CA LEU A 81 -14.55 0.27 -16.13
C LEU A 81 -14.70 1.48 -17.07
N ASP A 82 -15.85 1.62 -17.73
CA ASP A 82 -16.03 2.62 -18.78
C ASP A 82 -15.99 4.04 -18.21
N SER A 83 -16.75 4.32 -17.14
CA SER A 83 -16.73 5.64 -16.48
C SER A 83 -15.39 5.95 -15.83
N PHE A 84 -14.75 4.94 -15.25
CA PHE A 84 -13.41 5.06 -14.69
C PHE A 84 -12.38 5.53 -15.75
N TYR A 85 -12.38 4.90 -16.92
CA TYR A 85 -11.47 5.29 -17.98
C TYR A 85 -11.82 6.65 -18.58
N GLU A 86 -13.10 6.97 -18.74
CA GLU A 86 -13.55 8.27 -19.24
C GLU A 86 -13.07 9.40 -18.33
N GLU A 87 -13.20 9.23 -17.01
CA GLU A 87 -12.87 10.28 -16.05
C GLU A 87 -11.38 10.42 -15.79
N TYR A 88 -10.65 9.30 -15.68
CA TYR A 88 -9.28 9.32 -15.16
C TYR A 88 -8.19 9.19 -16.22
N SER A 89 -8.49 8.77 -17.47
CA SER A 89 -7.47 8.63 -18.50
C SER A 89 -6.84 9.97 -18.88
N GLY A 90 -5.57 9.90 -19.30
CA GLY A 90 -4.86 11.06 -19.84
C GLY A 90 -4.22 12.00 -18.81
N LYS A 91 -4.45 11.80 -17.51
CA LYS A 91 -3.74 12.56 -16.47
C LYS A 91 -2.27 12.11 -16.41
N LYS A 92 -1.40 13.07 -16.09
CA LYS A 92 0.03 12.83 -15.88
C LYS A 92 0.47 13.54 -14.63
N PHE A 93 1.38 12.91 -13.89
CA PHE A 93 1.94 13.46 -12.67
C PHE A 93 3.44 13.68 -12.83
N THR A 94 3.97 14.66 -12.12
CA THR A 94 5.40 14.99 -12.13
C THR A 94 6.17 14.18 -11.10
N SER A 95 5.48 13.68 -10.07
CA SER A 95 6.05 12.83 -9.03
C SER A 95 5.05 11.75 -8.58
N ILE A 96 5.56 10.70 -7.95
CA ILE A 96 4.73 9.68 -7.29
C ILE A 96 3.93 10.32 -6.15
N ALA A 97 4.52 11.25 -5.39
CA ALA A 97 3.86 11.95 -4.31
C ALA A 97 2.62 12.73 -4.78
N ASP A 98 2.72 13.43 -5.93
CA ASP A 98 1.56 14.12 -6.53
C ASP A 98 0.46 13.14 -6.93
N CYS A 99 0.85 11.99 -7.50
CA CYS A 99 -0.11 10.94 -7.85
C CYS A 99 -0.79 10.37 -6.61
N VAL A 100 -0.06 10.08 -5.54
CA VAL A 100 -0.62 9.59 -4.27
C VAL A 100 -1.59 10.60 -3.68
N SER A 101 -1.22 11.89 -3.65
CA SER A 101 -2.08 12.98 -3.17
C SER A 101 -3.38 13.04 -3.97
N PHE A 102 -3.28 12.97 -5.30
CA PHE A 102 -4.44 12.94 -6.19
C PHE A 102 -5.34 11.73 -5.93
N VAL A 103 -4.77 10.53 -5.82
CA VAL A 103 -5.55 9.30 -5.57
C VAL A 103 -6.30 9.39 -4.25
N ARG A 104 -5.65 9.84 -3.18
CA ARG A 104 -6.27 10.03 -1.86
C ARG A 104 -7.44 11.01 -1.92
N SER A 105 -7.20 12.21 -2.43
CA SER A 105 -8.24 13.25 -2.54
C SER A 105 -9.40 12.85 -3.44
N THR A 106 -9.13 12.12 -4.52
CA THR A 106 -10.14 11.59 -5.42
C THR A 106 -11.05 10.59 -4.70
N LEU A 107 -10.47 9.61 -4.04
CA LEU A 107 -11.25 8.57 -3.34
C LEU A 107 -12.05 9.14 -2.17
N GLU A 108 -11.48 10.08 -1.43
CA GLU A 108 -12.18 10.79 -0.35
C GLU A 108 -13.36 11.63 -0.86
N ALA A 109 -13.21 12.25 -2.02
CA ALA A 109 -14.27 13.04 -2.63
C ALA A 109 -15.39 12.19 -3.24
N HIS A 110 -15.09 10.98 -3.72
CA HIS A 110 -16.05 10.12 -4.44
C HIS A 110 -16.86 9.20 -3.51
N ALA A 111 -16.30 8.76 -2.39
CA ALA A 111 -16.94 7.75 -1.58
C ALA A 111 -16.69 7.94 -0.08
N SER A 112 -17.62 7.47 0.72
CA SER A 112 -17.54 7.45 2.17
C SER A 112 -17.25 6.06 2.72
N TYR A 113 -16.50 6.00 3.83
CA TYR A 113 -16.25 4.76 4.53
C TYR A 113 -17.48 4.32 5.33
N THR A 114 -17.87 3.06 5.21
CA THR A 114 -18.89 2.42 6.05
C THR A 114 -18.59 0.94 6.22
N LYS A 115 -18.90 0.38 7.39
CA LYS A 115 -18.74 -1.07 7.63
C LYS A 115 -19.82 -1.93 6.96
N THR A 116 -20.85 -1.31 6.41
CA THR A 116 -21.99 -1.99 5.78
C THR A 116 -22.33 -1.41 4.40
N PRO A 117 -21.40 -1.46 3.44
CA PRO A 117 -21.59 -0.84 2.12
C PRO A 117 -22.61 -1.53 1.21
N GLY A 118 -23.18 -2.65 1.66
CA GLY A 118 -23.96 -3.51 0.77
C GLY A 118 -23.07 -4.38 -0.10
N SER A 119 -23.64 -4.94 -1.16
CA SER A 119 -22.94 -5.83 -2.10
C SER A 119 -23.05 -5.32 -3.52
N THR A 120 -22.00 -5.48 -4.30
CA THR A 120 -21.99 -5.19 -5.73
C THR A 120 -23.00 -6.09 -6.45
N PRO A 121 -23.95 -5.55 -7.25
CA PRO A 121 -24.87 -6.34 -8.01
C PRO A 121 -24.16 -7.25 -9.01
N ARG A 122 -24.78 -8.41 -9.27
CA ARG A 122 -24.19 -9.37 -10.21
C ARG A 122 -24.11 -8.77 -11.62
N GLY A 123 -22.91 -8.80 -12.20
CA GLY A 123 -22.66 -8.30 -13.55
C GLY A 123 -22.01 -6.92 -13.59
N ASN A 124 -21.99 -6.21 -12.46
CA ASN A 124 -21.25 -4.94 -12.36
C ASN A 124 -19.79 -5.21 -11.99
N ASP A 125 -18.89 -4.36 -12.45
CA ASP A 125 -17.53 -4.32 -11.93
C ASP A 125 -17.53 -3.75 -10.50
N TYR A 126 -16.65 -4.28 -9.67
CA TYR A 126 -16.59 -3.94 -8.24
C TYR A 126 -16.18 -2.48 -8.01
N VAL A 127 -15.17 -2.01 -8.75
CA VAL A 127 -14.64 -0.65 -8.59
C VAL A 127 -15.53 0.39 -9.28
N GLU A 128 -16.03 0.09 -10.47
CA GLU A 128 -16.96 0.96 -11.19
C GLU A 128 -18.23 1.21 -10.35
N TYR A 129 -18.84 0.13 -9.85
CA TYR A 129 -20.02 0.24 -8.98
C TYR A 129 -19.75 1.03 -7.70
N PHE A 130 -18.60 0.77 -7.07
CA PHE A 130 -18.19 1.48 -5.87
C PHE A 130 -18.05 2.99 -6.11
N LEU A 131 -17.36 3.40 -7.17
CA LEU A 131 -17.05 4.81 -7.41
C LEU A 131 -18.26 5.60 -7.93
N TYR A 132 -19.08 5.00 -8.78
CA TYR A 132 -20.09 5.75 -9.53
C TYR A 132 -21.52 5.57 -9.04
N GLU A 133 -21.83 4.41 -8.48
CA GLU A 133 -23.20 4.09 -8.07
C GLU A 133 -23.36 4.05 -6.56
N ASN A 134 -22.64 3.14 -5.87
CA ASN A 134 -22.80 2.93 -4.43
C ASN A 134 -22.22 4.08 -3.59
N LYS A 135 -21.02 4.55 -3.92
CA LYS A 135 -20.29 5.64 -3.24
C LYS A 135 -20.07 5.39 -1.75
N GLN A 136 -20.10 4.16 -1.34
CA GLN A 136 -19.86 3.69 0.02
C GLN A 136 -19.02 2.42 0.00
N GLY A 137 -18.01 2.31 0.87
CA GLY A 137 -17.12 1.17 0.89
C GLY A 137 -16.41 0.94 2.22
N VAL A 138 -15.82 -0.23 2.34
CA VAL A 138 -14.79 -0.56 3.34
C VAL A 138 -13.40 -0.46 2.72
N CYS A 139 -12.35 -0.68 3.49
CA CYS A 139 -10.95 -0.61 3.04
C CYS A 139 -10.68 -1.37 1.73
N THR A 140 -11.31 -2.53 1.50
CA THR A 140 -11.14 -3.31 0.27
C THR A 140 -11.58 -2.56 -0.99
N HIS A 141 -12.64 -1.77 -0.91
CA HIS A 141 -13.13 -0.95 -2.02
C HIS A 141 -12.12 0.16 -2.36
N PHE A 142 -11.68 0.90 -1.34
CA PHE A 142 -10.72 1.99 -1.50
C PHE A 142 -9.38 1.48 -2.02
N ALA A 143 -8.84 0.42 -1.43
CA ALA A 143 -7.59 -0.19 -1.86
C ALA A 143 -7.65 -0.69 -3.31
N SER A 144 -8.75 -1.35 -3.71
CA SER A 144 -8.95 -1.83 -5.09
C SER A 144 -8.99 -0.68 -6.09
N ALA A 145 -9.75 0.39 -5.78
CA ALA A 145 -9.83 1.56 -6.64
C ALA A 145 -8.48 2.29 -6.75
N ALA A 146 -7.75 2.43 -5.64
CA ALA A 146 -6.41 3.02 -5.63
C ALA A 146 -5.42 2.25 -6.50
N VAL A 147 -5.43 0.92 -6.41
CA VAL A 147 -4.57 0.07 -7.26
C VAL A 147 -4.83 0.31 -8.74
N LEU A 148 -6.09 0.39 -9.16
CA LEU A 148 -6.42 0.67 -10.56
C LEU A 148 -5.99 2.07 -10.98
N LEU A 149 -6.16 3.09 -10.13
CA LEU A 149 -5.70 4.45 -10.40
C LEU A 149 -4.18 4.51 -10.54
N PHE A 150 -3.42 3.93 -9.62
CA PHE A 150 -1.95 3.88 -9.72
C PHE A 150 -1.49 3.18 -11.00
N ARG A 151 -2.08 2.04 -11.34
CA ARG A 151 -1.78 1.30 -12.59
C ARG A 151 -2.09 2.13 -13.83
N LEU A 152 -3.21 2.85 -13.84
CA LEU A 152 -3.60 3.73 -14.93
C LEU A 152 -2.58 4.84 -15.15
N TYR A 153 -1.94 5.30 -14.10
CA TYR A 153 -0.90 6.34 -14.16
C TYR A 153 0.52 5.80 -14.31
N GLY A 154 0.65 4.50 -14.61
CA GLY A 154 1.94 3.87 -14.90
C GLY A 154 2.78 3.57 -13.66
N ILE A 155 2.18 3.52 -12.49
CA ILE A 155 2.82 3.12 -11.24
C ILE A 155 2.42 1.67 -10.95
N PRO A 156 3.36 0.69 -10.95
CA PRO A 156 3.02 -0.66 -10.60
C PRO A 156 2.43 -0.72 -9.19
N ALA A 157 1.25 -1.31 -9.05
CA ALA A 157 0.52 -1.34 -7.80
C ALA A 157 -0.14 -2.69 -7.56
N ARG A 158 -0.23 -3.09 -6.28
CA ARG A 158 -0.90 -4.31 -5.85
C ARG A 158 -1.81 -4.06 -4.66
N TYR A 159 -2.84 -4.88 -4.58
CA TYR A 159 -3.76 -4.92 -3.45
C TYR A 159 -3.16 -5.83 -2.36
N VAL A 160 -3.25 -5.40 -1.12
CA VAL A 160 -2.72 -6.14 0.04
C VAL A 160 -3.76 -6.17 1.15
N GLU A 161 -3.87 -7.32 1.82
CA GLU A 161 -4.65 -7.51 3.04
C GLU A 161 -3.72 -7.90 4.19
N GLY A 162 -4.07 -7.46 5.39
CA GLY A 162 -3.34 -7.78 6.61
C GLY A 162 -4.03 -7.22 7.84
N TYR A 163 -3.24 -6.81 8.81
CA TYR A 163 -3.73 -6.25 10.06
C TYR A 163 -3.06 -4.91 10.33
N LEU A 164 -3.88 -3.91 10.70
CA LEU A 164 -3.40 -2.60 11.10
C LEU A 164 -3.21 -2.58 12.61
N VAL A 165 -1.95 -2.62 13.06
CA VAL A 165 -1.59 -2.51 14.47
C VAL A 165 -1.14 -1.08 14.74
N ARG A 166 -1.94 -0.29 15.45
CA ARG A 166 -1.68 1.13 15.71
C ARG A 166 -0.78 1.35 16.93
N ASP A 167 -1.00 0.58 17.98
CA ASP A 167 -0.29 0.72 19.25
C ASP A 167 0.55 -0.54 19.49
N LEU A 168 1.83 -0.45 19.19
CA LEU A 168 2.78 -1.47 19.61
C LEU A 168 3.13 -1.19 21.07
N GLU A 169 2.62 -2.01 21.98
CA GLU A 169 3.03 -1.93 23.39
C GLU A 169 4.53 -2.21 23.49
N SER A 170 5.25 -1.27 24.07
CA SER A 170 6.66 -1.42 24.38
C SER A 170 6.84 -2.47 25.48
N GLY A 171 7.06 -3.73 25.11
CA GLY A 171 7.25 -4.82 26.06
C GLY A 171 7.67 -6.12 25.39
N ASN A 172 8.29 -7.01 26.16
CA ASN A 172 8.75 -8.33 25.71
C ASN A 172 7.60 -9.36 25.60
N GLY A 173 6.35 -8.93 25.50
CA GLY A 173 5.17 -9.78 25.45
C GLY A 173 4.58 -9.96 24.07
N ALA A 174 3.89 -11.07 23.82
CA ALA A 174 3.07 -11.24 22.63
C ALA A 174 1.83 -10.35 22.71
N GLN A 175 1.57 -9.58 21.66
CA GLN A 175 0.35 -8.78 21.53
C GLN A 175 -0.69 -9.57 20.73
N ALA A 176 -1.91 -9.65 21.26
CA ALA A 176 -3.03 -10.23 20.53
C ALA A 176 -3.54 -9.23 19.48
N ILE A 177 -3.63 -9.67 18.24
CA ILE A 177 -4.25 -8.90 17.16
C ILE A 177 -5.65 -9.46 16.95
N MET A 178 -6.65 -8.59 17.10
CA MET A 178 -8.06 -8.94 16.96
C MET A 178 -8.49 -8.89 15.49
N ASP A 179 -9.53 -9.62 15.13
CA ASP A 179 -10.06 -9.66 13.75
C ASP A 179 -10.53 -8.28 13.26
N GLU A 180 -10.93 -7.39 14.17
CA GLU A 180 -11.33 -6.02 13.86
C GLU A 180 -10.18 -5.16 13.32
N ALA A 181 -8.93 -5.57 13.55
CA ALA A 181 -7.74 -4.94 13.00
C ALA A 181 -7.46 -5.36 11.55
N ALA A 182 -8.26 -6.28 10.98
CA ALA A 182 -8.14 -6.67 9.58
C ALA A 182 -8.33 -5.45 8.67
N HIS A 183 -7.42 -5.27 7.73
CA HIS A 183 -7.38 -4.09 6.89
C HIS A 183 -6.83 -4.42 5.51
N ALA A 184 -7.15 -3.56 4.52
CA ALA A 184 -6.64 -3.64 3.17
C ALA A 184 -6.11 -2.27 2.73
N TRP A 185 -5.00 -2.29 1.96
CA TRP A 185 -4.36 -1.09 1.44
C TRP A 185 -3.76 -1.35 0.06
N ALA A 186 -3.29 -0.30 -0.60
CA ALA A 186 -2.50 -0.41 -1.81
C ALA A 186 -1.01 -0.44 -1.48
N GLU A 187 -0.23 -1.19 -2.25
CA GLU A 187 1.21 -1.02 -2.33
C GLU A 187 1.60 -0.56 -3.72
N ILE A 188 2.54 0.38 -3.80
CA ILE A 188 3.15 0.83 -5.05
C ILE A 188 4.63 0.47 -5.10
N TYR A 189 5.12 0.17 -6.31
CA TYR A 189 6.53 -0.11 -6.52
C TYR A 189 7.29 1.16 -6.86
N VAL A 190 8.26 1.50 -6.03
CA VAL A 190 9.16 2.64 -6.22
C VAL A 190 10.53 2.13 -6.65
N LYS A 191 11.00 2.60 -7.81
CA LYS A 191 12.30 2.19 -8.37
C LYS A 191 13.44 2.41 -7.36
N GLY A 192 14.25 1.39 -7.13
CA GLY A 192 15.38 1.42 -6.21
C GLY A 192 15.02 1.34 -4.72
N VAL A 193 13.72 1.25 -4.39
CA VAL A 193 13.21 1.15 -3.02
C VAL A 193 12.44 -0.15 -2.81
N GLY A 194 11.58 -0.52 -3.78
CA GLY A 194 10.69 -1.67 -3.70
C GLY A 194 9.24 -1.28 -3.43
N TRP A 195 8.49 -2.20 -2.82
CA TRP A 195 7.08 -2.00 -2.49
C TRP A 195 6.92 -1.13 -1.25
N ILE A 196 6.12 -0.07 -1.35
CA ILE A 196 5.77 0.80 -0.23
C ILE A 196 4.25 0.82 -0.03
N PRO A 197 3.76 0.72 1.23
CA PRO A 197 2.35 0.76 1.54
C PRO A 197 1.80 2.18 1.41
N ILE A 198 0.64 2.29 0.79
CA ILE A 198 -0.10 3.55 0.66
C ILE A 198 -1.51 3.36 1.21
N GLU A 199 -1.78 4.00 2.34
CA GLU A 199 -3.13 4.08 2.89
C GLU A 199 -3.96 5.08 2.10
N VAL A 200 -5.18 4.68 1.76
CA VAL A 200 -6.12 5.49 0.96
C VAL A 200 -7.53 5.50 1.53
N THR A 201 -7.77 4.77 2.61
CA THR A 201 -9.08 4.65 3.24
C THR A 201 -9.36 5.87 4.12
N PRO A 202 -10.43 6.63 3.88
CA PRO A 202 -10.80 7.77 4.72
C PRO A 202 -10.93 7.38 6.19
N GLY A 203 -10.37 8.21 7.07
CA GLY A 203 -10.36 7.98 8.53
C GLY A 203 -9.31 6.99 9.03
N PHE A 204 -8.48 6.41 8.14
CA PHE A 204 -7.36 5.55 8.51
C PHE A 204 -6.00 6.24 8.34
N ILE A 205 -5.96 7.39 7.70
CA ILE A 205 -4.79 8.25 7.59
C ILE A 205 -4.91 9.33 8.65
N ASP A 206 -3.94 9.43 9.55
CA ASP A 206 -3.91 10.51 10.53
C ASP A 206 -3.65 11.85 9.83
N GLU A 207 -4.36 12.92 10.23
CA GLU A 207 -4.15 14.27 9.69
C GLU A 207 -2.70 14.74 9.91
N ALA A 208 -2.08 14.31 11.00
CA ALA A 208 -0.66 14.57 11.28
C ALA A 208 0.28 13.90 10.27
N ASP A 209 -0.13 12.80 9.65
CA ASP A 209 0.62 12.10 8.60
C ASP A 209 0.48 12.80 7.23
N LEU A 210 -0.60 13.55 7.04
CA LEU A 210 -0.85 14.33 5.82
C LEU A 210 -0.20 15.71 5.88
N ALA A 211 -0.04 16.27 7.10
CA ALA A 211 0.61 17.56 7.26
C ALA A 211 2.09 17.44 6.96
N ASP A 212 2.56 18.08 5.91
CA ASP A 212 3.97 18.39 5.69
C ASP A 212 4.42 19.35 6.79
N SER A 213 4.77 18.82 7.96
CA SER A 213 5.46 19.59 8.97
C SER A 213 6.84 19.95 8.40
N ASN A 214 7.01 21.23 8.13
CA ASN A 214 8.24 21.87 7.68
C ASN A 214 9.28 21.91 8.82
N ASP A 215 9.32 20.90 9.67
CA ASP A 215 10.24 20.79 10.79
C ASP A 215 11.17 19.60 10.58
N GLY A 216 12.40 19.97 10.19
CA GLY A 216 13.55 19.07 10.19
C GLY A 216 13.94 18.67 11.60
N GLN A 217 13.22 17.73 12.19
CA GLN A 217 13.68 16.99 13.35
C GLN A 217 13.74 15.52 13.00
N ASP A 218 14.92 15.15 12.51
CA ASP A 218 15.42 13.79 12.49
C ASP A 218 15.51 13.30 13.95
N SER A 219 14.50 12.58 14.40
CA SER A 219 14.55 11.93 15.69
C SER A 219 15.45 10.70 15.58
N THR A 220 16.74 10.89 15.67
CA THR A 220 17.69 9.85 16.03
C THR A 220 17.37 9.38 17.43
N ILE A 221 16.68 8.24 17.55
CA ILE A 221 16.62 7.54 18.81
C ILE A 221 18.01 6.95 19.04
N SER A 222 18.77 7.64 19.89
CA SER A 222 20.02 7.15 20.44
C SER A 222 19.72 5.94 21.33
N SER A 223 20.26 4.80 20.98
CA SER A 223 20.33 3.64 21.85
C SER A 223 21.49 3.83 22.83
N ASP A 224 21.22 3.98 24.10
CA ASP A 224 22.11 3.61 25.20
C ASP A 224 21.76 2.22 25.69
#